data_9bad57dbaae116f4b231c515bdc1c6b3
#
_entry.id   9bad57dbaae116f4b231c515bdc1c6b3
#
_cell.length_a   1.000
_cell.length_b   1.000
_cell.length_c   1.000
_cell.angle_alpha   90.00
_cell.angle_beta   90.00
_cell.angle_gamma   90.00
#
_symmetry.space_group_name_H-M   'P 1'
#
loop_
_entity.id
_entity.type
_entity.pdbx_description
1 polymer ?
#
loop_
_entity_poly.entity_id
_entity_poly.type
_entity_poly.pdbx_seq_one_letter_code
_entity_poly.pdbx_strand_id
1 'polypeptide(L)'
;MEFAAVVLPHLDAAYTLARYLTRNDADAQDVVQDAALRALKYFGGFRGTTGSDGRAWFLAIVRNTAYTWRHRQQGTAPVTEFNEELHSDDVAPTDPAAAMDLREAVDALPLEFREVIVLRELEGLSYKEISDVTGVPVGTVMSRLSRARKRLQRALAVLAQERT
;
A
#
# COMPACT_ATOMS: atom_id res chain seq x y z
N MET A 1 -5.36 -9.76 -26.27
CA MET A 1 -4.74 -9.93 -24.92
C MET A 1 -5.85 -10.36 -23.98
N GLU A 2 -5.62 -11.44 -23.29
CA GLU A 2 -6.65 -12.01 -22.42
C GLU A 2 -6.57 -11.39 -21.02
N PHE A 3 -7.71 -11.15 -20.43
CA PHE A 3 -7.84 -10.62 -19.05
C PHE A 3 -7.04 -11.45 -18.05
N ALA A 4 -7.17 -12.79 -18.12
CA ALA A 4 -6.47 -13.67 -17.19
C ALA A 4 -4.95 -13.49 -17.24
N ALA A 5 -4.39 -13.30 -18.43
CA ALA A 5 -2.94 -13.10 -18.59
C ALA A 5 -2.46 -11.79 -17.99
N VAL A 6 -3.34 -10.79 -17.90
CA VAL A 6 -2.99 -9.47 -17.32
C VAL A 6 -3.15 -9.48 -15.80
N VAL A 7 -4.12 -10.20 -15.25
CA VAL A 7 -4.51 -10.10 -13.84
C VAL A 7 -4.01 -11.25 -12.98
N LEU A 8 -4.13 -12.50 -13.45
CA LEU A 8 -3.82 -13.67 -12.61
C LEU A 8 -2.39 -13.69 -12.06
N PRO A 9 -1.35 -13.29 -12.83
CA PRO A 9 0.01 -13.28 -12.29
C PRO A 9 0.20 -12.33 -11.10
N HIS A 10 -0.71 -11.40 -10.88
CA HIS A 10 -0.58 -10.34 -9.89
C HIS A 10 -1.56 -10.47 -8.72
N LEU A 11 -2.27 -11.61 -8.60
CA LEU A 11 -3.22 -11.81 -7.50
C LEU A 11 -2.53 -11.85 -6.14
N ASP A 12 -1.35 -12.45 -6.03
CA ASP A 12 -0.62 -12.49 -4.76
C ASP A 12 -0.19 -11.08 -4.33
N ALA A 13 0.34 -10.28 -5.27
CA ALA A 13 0.69 -8.89 -5.00
C ALA A 13 -0.54 -8.07 -4.61
N ALA A 14 -1.66 -8.29 -5.29
CA ALA A 14 -2.93 -7.64 -4.99
C ALA A 14 -3.40 -7.95 -3.56
N TYR A 15 -3.35 -9.22 -3.17
CA TYR A 15 -3.73 -9.64 -1.82
C TYR A 15 -2.81 -9.01 -0.76
N THR A 16 -1.50 -9.03 -0.99
CA THR A 16 -0.52 -8.41 -0.08
C THR A 16 -0.82 -6.93 0.12
N LEU A 17 -1.00 -6.18 -0.98
CA LEU A 17 -1.33 -4.77 -0.91
C LEU A 17 -2.63 -4.55 -0.15
N ALA A 18 -3.70 -5.27 -0.53
CA ALA A 18 -5.01 -5.14 0.10
C ALA A 18 -4.94 -5.45 1.60
N ARG A 19 -4.18 -6.49 2.00
CA ARG A 19 -4.02 -6.87 3.42
C ARG A 19 -3.39 -5.73 4.23
N TYR A 20 -2.34 -5.11 3.71
CA TYR A 20 -1.69 -4.02 4.43
C TYR A 20 -2.52 -2.74 4.41
N LEU A 21 -3.32 -2.50 3.36
CA LEU A 21 -4.18 -1.31 3.31
C LEU A 21 -5.41 -1.46 4.21
N THR A 22 -5.99 -2.65 4.32
CA THR A 22 -7.17 -2.89 5.18
C THR A 22 -6.80 -3.34 6.59
N ARG A 23 -5.61 -3.90 6.78
CA ARG A 23 -5.14 -4.50 8.04
C ARG A 23 -6.03 -5.65 8.55
N ASN A 24 -6.69 -6.34 7.63
CA ASN A 24 -7.62 -7.43 7.95
C ASN A 24 -7.66 -8.42 6.79
N ASP A 25 -7.45 -9.71 7.09
CA ASP A 25 -7.37 -10.75 6.06
C ASP A 25 -8.69 -10.94 5.30
N ALA A 26 -9.82 -10.93 6.01
CA ALA A 26 -11.14 -11.09 5.39
C ALA A 26 -11.48 -9.90 4.50
N ASP A 27 -11.22 -8.69 4.97
CA ASP A 27 -11.45 -7.47 4.18
C ASP A 27 -10.54 -7.44 2.95
N ALA A 28 -9.30 -7.90 3.08
CA ALA A 28 -8.36 -7.97 1.95
C ALA A 28 -8.89 -8.89 0.86
N GLN A 29 -9.44 -10.05 1.21
CA GLN A 29 -10.05 -10.96 0.25
C GLN A 29 -11.22 -10.32 -0.48
N ASP A 30 -12.08 -9.61 0.25
CA ASP A 30 -13.23 -8.91 -0.34
C ASP A 30 -12.78 -7.80 -1.29
N VAL A 31 -11.74 -7.05 -0.90
CA VAL A 31 -11.17 -5.98 -1.73
C VAL A 31 -10.59 -6.56 -3.03
N VAL A 32 -9.82 -7.64 -2.96
CA VAL A 32 -9.23 -8.25 -4.16
C VAL A 32 -10.32 -8.79 -5.08
N GLN A 33 -11.34 -9.43 -4.52
CA GLN A 33 -12.48 -9.93 -5.32
C GLN A 33 -13.20 -8.78 -6.03
N ASP A 34 -13.52 -7.71 -5.29
CA ASP A 34 -14.17 -6.52 -5.88
C ASP A 34 -13.26 -5.86 -6.92
N ALA A 35 -11.97 -5.75 -6.64
CA ALA A 35 -11.01 -5.19 -7.59
C ALA A 35 -10.92 -6.02 -8.87
N ALA A 36 -10.94 -7.35 -8.75
CA ALA A 36 -10.92 -8.24 -9.92
C ALA A 36 -12.16 -8.06 -10.78
N LEU A 37 -13.34 -7.90 -10.16
CA LEU A 37 -14.58 -7.62 -10.89
C LEU A 37 -14.52 -6.26 -11.58
N ARG A 38 -14.00 -5.24 -10.94
CA ARG A 38 -13.81 -3.92 -11.54
C ARG A 38 -12.81 -3.98 -12.71
N ALA A 39 -11.72 -4.74 -12.53
CA ALA A 39 -10.72 -4.92 -13.57
C ALA A 39 -11.34 -5.59 -14.80
N LEU A 40 -12.17 -6.61 -14.61
CA LEU A 40 -12.87 -7.26 -15.71
C LEU A 40 -13.79 -6.28 -16.44
N LYS A 41 -14.52 -5.47 -15.68
CA LYS A 41 -15.44 -4.46 -16.26
C LYS A 41 -14.72 -3.43 -17.11
N TYR A 42 -13.55 -2.98 -16.64
CA TYR A 42 -12.80 -1.90 -17.30
C TYR A 42 -11.65 -2.39 -18.18
N PHE A 43 -11.55 -3.70 -18.39
CA PHE A 43 -10.43 -4.29 -19.16
C PHE A 43 -10.35 -3.74 -20.59
N GLY A 44 -11.47 -3.37 -21.20
CA GLY A 44 -11.48 -2.77 -22.54
C GLY A 44 -10.69 -1.46 -22.62
N GLY A 45 -10.49 -0.77 -21.51
CA GLY A 45 -9.69 0.45 -21.43
C GLY A 45 -8.20 0.21 -21.15
N PHE A 46 -7.81 -1.04 -20.88
CA PHE A 46 -6.40 -1.34 -20.62
C PHE A 46 -5.56 -1.11 -21.88
N ARG A 47 -4.50 -0.33 -21.74
CA ARG A 47 -3.60 0.02 -22.83
C ARG A 47 -2.15 -0.27 -22.39
N GLY A 48 -1.77 -1.50 -22.50
CA GLY A 48 -0.41 -1.89 -22.13
C GLY A 48 -0.14 -3.32 -22.53
N THR A 49 0.98 -3.82 -22.06
CA THR A 49 1.37 -5.21 -22.26
C THR A 49 1.21 -5.98 -20.94
N THR A 50 1.35 -7.31 -20.99
CA THR A 50 1.41 -8.13 -19.79
C THR A 50 2.67 -7.77 -18.98
N GLY A 51 2.76 -8.29 -17.75
CA GLY A 51 3.90 -8.01 -16.89
C GLY A 51 3.76 -6.70 -16.14
N SER A 52 4.76 -5.81 -16.20
CA SER A 52 4.78 -4.61 -15.37
C SER A 52 3.63 -3.65 -15.66
N ASP A 53 3.19 -3.53 -16.91
CA ASP A 53 2.04 -2.69 -17.26
C ASP A 53 0.75 -3.24 -16.65
N GLY A 54 0.53 -4.54 -16.78
CA GLY A 54 -0.63 -5.21 -16.18
C GLY A 54 -0.60 -5.15 -14.67
N ARG A 55 0.57 -5.30 -14.06
CA ARG A 55 0.75 -5.20 -12.61
C ARG A 55 0.36 -3.82 -12.10
N ALA A 56 0.93 -2.77 -12.68
CA ALA A 56 0.64 -1.40 -12.24
C ALA A 56 -0.84 -1.05 -12.44
N TRP A 57 -1.42 -1.44 -13.57
CA TRP A 57 -2.82 -1.20 -13.85
C TRP A 57 -3.74 -1.90 -12.83
N PHE A 58 -3.50 -3.18 -12.57
CA PHE A 58 -4.34 -3.94 -11.64
C PHE A 58 -4.14 -3.47 -10.19
N LEU A 59 -2.91 -3.23 -9.78
CA LEU A 59 -2.63 -2.75 -8.41
C LEU A 59 -3.22 -1.35 -8.17
N ALA A 60 -3.31 -0.50 -9.20
CA ALA A 60 -4.02 0.79 -9.07
C ALA A 60 -5.50 0.57 -8.76
N ILE A 61 -6.14 -0.40 -9.42
CA ILE A 61 -7.54 -0.75 -9.15
C ILE A 61 -7.69 -1.30 -7.72
N VAL A 62 -6.79 -2.18 -7.30
CA VAL A 62 -6.78 -2.74 -5.93
C VAL A 62 -6.63 -1.64 -4.89
N ARG A 63 -5.68 -0.74 -5.10
CA ARG A 63 -5.44 0.40 -4.21
C ARG A 63 -6.68 1.27 -4.09
N ASN A 64 -7.28 1.65 -5.19
CA ASN A 64 -8.47 2.49 -5.20
C ASN A 64 -9.68 1.79 -4.57
N THR A 65 -9.81 0.49 -4.80
CA THR A 65 -10.85 -0.33 -4.17
C THR A 65 -10.67 -0.38 -2.65
N ALA A 66 -9.44 -0.57 -2.18
CA ALA A 66 -9.13 -0.58 -0.75
C ALA A 66 -9.45 0.77 -0.09
N TYR A 67 -9.11 1.87 -0.76
CA TYR A 67 -9.41 3.21 -0.25
C TYR A 67 -10.91 3.45 -0.17
N THR A 68 -11.68 3.05 -1.18
CA THR A 68 -13.13 3.13 -1.16
C THR A 68 -13.71 2.29 -0.01
N TRP A 69 -13.18 1.08 0.18
CA TRP A 69 -13.58 0.18 1.26
C TRP A 69 -13.35 0.83 2.63
N ARG A 70 -12.17 1.37 2.86
CA ARG A 70 -11.83 2.05 4.12
C ARG A 70 -12.76 3.24 4.38
N HIS A 71 -13.02 4.03 3.35
CA HIS A 71 -13.91 5.18 3.44
C HIS A 71 -15.32 4.76 3.88
N ARG A 72 -15.85 3.69 3.33
CA ARG A 72 -17.16 3.14 3.72
C ARG A 72 -17.16 2.63 5.14
N GLN A 73 -16.09 1.99 5.59
CA GLN A 73 -15.97 1.47 6.96
C GLN A 73 -15.89 2.59 7.99
N GLN A 74 -15.35 3.75 7.62
CA GLN A 74 -15.23 4.90 8.50
C GLN A 74 -16.51 5.76 8.51
N GLY A 75 -17.53 5.38 7.75
CA GLY A 75 -18.78 6.11 7.65
C GLY A 75 -18.64 7.38 6.81
N THR A 76 -19.38 8.44 7.19
CA THR A 76 -19.42 9.71 6.45
C THR A 76 -18.28 10.66 6.84
N ALA A 77 -17.23 10.18 7.49
CA ALA A 77 -16.10 11.03 7.84
C ALA A 77 -15.50 11.63 6.56
N PRO A 78 -15.25 12.95 6.53
CA PRO A 78 -14.68 13.57 5.34
C PRO A 78 -13.31 12.97 5.03
N VAL A 79 -13.03 12.83 3.72
CA VAL A 79 -11.70 12.42 3.28
C VAL A 79 -10.76 13.54 3.69
N THR A 80 -9.93 13.27 4.69
CA THR A 80 -8.88 14.21 5.10
C THR A 80 -7.72 13.99 4.17
N GLU A 81 -7.29 15.03 3.46
CA GLU A 81 -6.08 14.95 2.67
C GLU A 81 -4.90 14.55 3.57
N PHE A 82 -4.04 13.69 3.05
CA PHE A 82 -2.84 13.30 3.77
C PHE A 82 -1.96 14.54 3.99
N ASN A 83 -1.70 14.84 5.25
CA ASN A 83 -0.88 16.00 5.62
C ASN A 83 0.54 15.56 5.89
N GLU A 84 1.44 15.83 4.95
CA GLU A 84 2.86 15.49 5.05
C GLU A 84 3.54 16.17 6.24
N GLU A 85 3.07 17.35 6.64
CA GLU A 85 3.63 18.09 7.79
C GLU A 85 3.34 17.39 9.11
N LEU A 86 2.13 16.84 9.27
CA LEU A 86 1.76 16.08 10.47
C LEU A 86 2.53 14.77 10.57
N HIS A 87 3.09 14.29 9.46
CA HIS A 87 3.86 13.05 9.38
C HIS A 87 5.33 13.34 9.07
N SER A 88 5.86 14.47 9.57
CA SER A 88 7.27 14.81 9.47
C SER A 88 8.13 13.83 10.26
N ASP A 89 9.45 13.93 10.08
CA ASP A 89 10.43 13.04 10.71
C ASP A 89 10.46 13.14 12.25
N ASP A 90 9.82 14.14 12.84
CA ASP A 90 9.70 14.32 14.29
C ASP A 90 8.65 13.38 14.87
N VAL A 91 8.95 12.11 14.86
CA VAL A 91 8.07 11.09 15.45
C VAL A 91 8.37 11.02 16.95
N ALA A 92 7.34 11.07 17.78
CA ALA A 92 7.47 10.86 19.21
C ALA A 92 8.16 9.51 19.46
N PRO A 93 9.03 9.44 20.49
CA PRO A 93 9.68 8.17 20.82
C PRO A 93 8.63 7.08 21.03
N THR A 94 8.79 5.97 20.35
CA THR A 94 7.93 4.81 20.55
C THR A 94 8.17 4.26 21.95
N ASP A 95 7.11 3.90 22.65
CA ASP A 95 7.22 3.27 23.97
C ASP A 95 8.13 2.03 23.85
N PRO A 96 9.26 2.00 24.59
CA PRO A 96 10.18 0.86 24.54
C PRO A 96 9.55 -0.47 24.97
N ALA A 97 8.41 -0.43 25.69
CA ALA A 97 7.69 -1.64 26.08
C ALA A 97 6.85 -2.24 24.95
N ALA A 98 6.65 -1.50 23.86
CA ALA A 98 5.86 -1.95 22.71
C ALA A 98 6.77 -2.59 21.66
N ALA A 99 7.19 -3.84 21.90
CA ALA A 99 7.93 -4.61 20.91
C ALA A 99 7.05 -4.89 19.69
N MET A 100 7.45 -4.38 18.53
CA MET A 100 6.73 -4.62 17.28
C MET A 100 7.56 -5.53 16.38
N ASP A 101 6.93 -6.56 15.80
CA ASP A 101 7.55 -7.26 14.68
C ASP A 101 7.43 -6.40 13.41
N LEU A 102 8.05 -6.85 12.32
CA LEU A 102 8.06 -6.09 11.06
C LEU A 102 6.64 -5.82 10.56
N ARG A 103 5.76 -6.81 10.62
CA ARG A 103 4.37 -6.67 10.16
C ARG A 103 3.62 -5.62 10.97
N GLU A 104 3.76 -5.67 12.30
CA GLU A 104 3.13 -4.67 13.18
C GLU A 104 3.70 -3.28 12.92
N ALA A 105 5.00 -3.17 12.70
CA ALA A 105 5.65 -1.89 12.41
C ALA A 105 5.13 -1.28 11.10
N VAL A 106 4.94 -2.10 10.06
CA VAL A 106 4.36 -1.65 8.79
C VAL A 106 2.88 -1.27 8.98
N ASP A 107 2.11 -2.08 9.70
CA ASP A 107 0.69 -1.80 9.99
C ASP A 107 0.50 -0.49 10.77
N ALA A 108 1.48 -0.10 11.58
CA ALA A 108 1.44 1.12 12.36
C ALA A 108 1.77 2.38 11.56
N LEU A 109 2.29 2.25 10.34
CA LEU A 109 2.57 3.40 9.50
C LEU A 109 1.28 4.11 9.07
N PRO A 110 1.32 5.44 8.90
CA PRO A 110 0.22 6.13 8.19
C PRO A 110 -0.04 5.46 6.84
N LEU A 111 -1.30 5.47 6.41
CA LEU A 111 -1.75 4.75 5.22
C LEU A 111 -0.90 5.02 3.99
N GLU A 112 -0.60 6.29 3.72
CA GLU A 112 0.15 6.69 2.53
C GLU A 112 1.62 6.28 2.59
N PHE A 113 2.19 6.21 3.78
CA PHE A 113 3.54 5.65 3.98
C PHE A 113 3.52 4.14 3.85
N ARG A 114 2.50 3.50 4.41
CA ARG A 114 2.34 2.05 4.37
C ARG A 114 2.22 1.54 2.94
N GLU A 115 1.42 2.21 2.08
CA GLU A 115 1.26 1.77 0.70
C GLU A 115 2.56 1.84 -0.10
N VAL A 116 3.34 2.90 0.03
CA VAL A 116 4.59 3.01 -0.73
C VAL A 116 5.64 2.01 -0.25
N ILE A 117 5.68 1.74 1.05
CA ILE A 117 6.59 0.72 1.62
C ILE A 117 6.23 -0.66 1.07
N VAL A 118 4.96 -1.03 1.08
CA VAL A 118 4.51 -2.34 0.59
C VAL A 118 4.82 -2.47 -0.90
N LEU A 119 4.50 -1.46 -1.69
CA LEU A 119 4.72 -1.49 -3.13
C LEU A 119 6.21 -1.57 -3.48
N ARG A 120 7.07 -0.89 -2.75
CA ARG A 120 8.51 -0.88 -3.02
C ARG A 120 9.25 -2.06 -2.40
N GLU A 121 9.10 -2.26 -1.10
CA GLU A 121 9.95 -3.21 -0.37
C GLU A 121 9.44 -4.65 -0.47
N LEU A 122 8.13 -4.86 -0.52
CA LEU A 122 7.56 -6.20 -0.62
C LEU A 122 7.32 -6.63 -2.06
N GLU A 123 6.85 -5.72 -2.91
CA GLU A 123 6.48 -6.04 -4.28
C GLU A 123 7.52 -5.61 -5.32
N GLY A 124 8.50 -4.82 -4.93
CA GLY A 124 9.62 -4.47 -5.81
C GLY A 124 9.27 -3.56 -6.98
N LEU A 125 8.20 -2.76 -6.88
CA LEU A 125 7.84 -1.84 -7.94
C LEU A 125 8.87 -0.72 -8.07
N SER A 126 9.05 -0.23 -9.30
CA SER A 126 9.83 0.98 -9.55
C SER A 126 9.09 2.21 -9.02
N TYR A 127 9.80 3.31 -8.82
CA TYR A 127 9.19 4.57 -8.38
C TYR A 127 8.12 5.04 -9.38
N LYS A 128 8.37 4.85 -10.67
CA LYS A 128 7.38 5.19 -11.71
C LYS A 128 6.14 4.32 -11.60
N GLU A 129 6.32 3.02 -11.40
CA GLU A 129 5.18 2.11 -11.21
C GLU A 129 4.38 2.48 -9.96
N ILE A 130 5.05 2.83 -8.86
CA ILE A 130 4.37 3.27 -7.64
C ILE A 130 3.60 4.57 -7.90
N SER A 131 4.19 5.50 -8.64
CA SER A 131 3.50 6.72 -9.07
C SER A 131 2.23 6.39 -9.86
N ASP A 132 2.30 5.44 -10.78
CA ASP A 132 1.16 5.01 -11.58
C ASP A 132 0.07 4.37 -10.71
N VAL A 133 0.46 3.57 -9.71
CA VAL A 133 -0.48 2.90 -8.80
C VAL A 133 -1.17 3.89 -7.87
N THR A 134 -0.42 4.80 -7.28
CA THR A 134 -0.91 5.69 -6.22
C THR A 134 -1.48 7.01 -6.75
N GLY A 135 -1.10 7.39 -7.96
CA GLY A 135 -1.53 8.66 -8.55
C GLY A 135 -0.77 9.87 -8.05
N VAL A 136 0.31 9.68 -7.30
CA VAL A 136 1.14 10.79 -6.81
C VAL A 136 2.42 10.93 -7.64
N PRO A 137 3.02 12.13 -7.72
CA PRO A 137 4.26 12.31 -8.47
C PRO A 137 5.41 11.47 -7.92
N VAL A 138 6.36 11.12 -8.79
CA VAL A 138 7.55 10.32 -8.41
C VAL A 138 8.31 10.98 -7.26
N GLY A 139 8.46 12.30 -7.26
CA GLY A 139 9.11 13.01 -6.15
C GLY A 139 8.41 12.79 -4.82
N THR A 140 7.08 12.74 -4.81
CA THR A 140 6.30 12.45 -3.62
C THR A 140 6.48 10.99 -3.18
N VAL A 141 6.54 10.05 -4.12
CA VAL A 141 6.85 8.65 -3.82
C VAL A 141 8.20 8.56 -3.10
N MET A 142 9.21 9.22 -3.63
CA MET A 142 10.57 9.21 -3.05
C MET A 142 10.60 9.78 -1.63
N SER A 143 9.94 10.92 -1.40
CA SER A 143 9.92 11.55 -0.08
C SER A 143 9.14 10.71 0.93
N ARG A 144 8.00 10.13 0.53
CA ARG A 144 7.22 9.25 1.39
C ARG A 144 8.00 7.98 1.75
N LEU A 145 8.70 7.39 0.80
CA LEU A 145 9.55 6.22 1.06
C LEU A 145 10.66 6.55 2.06
N SER A 146 11.33 7.69 1.90
CA SER A 146 12.37 8.11 2.82
C SER A 146 11.84 8.23 4.25
N ARG A 147 10.71 8.91 4.43
CA ARG A 147 10.09 9.10 5.75
C ARG A 147 9.57 7.78 6.33
N ALA A 148 8.96 6.95 5.50
CA ALA A 148 8.45 5.65 5.92
C ALA A 148 9.58 4.74 6.41
N ARG A 149 10.70 4.70 5.68
CA ARG A 149 11.88 3.90 6.07
C ARG A 149 12.46 4.36 7.39
N LYS A 150 12.52 5.66 7.63
CA LYS A 150 13.00 6.20 8.90
C LYS A 150 12.12 5.77 10.06
N ARG A 151 10.81 5.80 9.89
CA ARG A 151 9.87 5.34 10.91
C ARG A 151 10.04 3.85 11.21
N LEU A 152 10.18 3.04 10.16
CA LEU A 152 10.40 1.60 10.31
C LEU A 152 11.73 1.31 11.03
N GLN A 153 12.79 2.00 10.66
CA GLN A 153 14.09 1.82 11.29
C GLN A 153 14.04 2.13 12.79
N ARG A 154 13.32 3.18 13.18
CA ARG A 154 13.13 3.52 14.60
C ARG A 154 12.36 2.43 15.34
N ALA A 155 11.26 1.94 14.77
CA ALA A 155 10.46 0.90 15.38
C ALA A 155 11.23 -0.41 15.53
N LEU A 156 12.02 -0.80 14.50
CA LEU A 156 12.83 -2.01 14.53
C LEU A 156 14.08 -1.86 15.42
N ALA A 157 14.62 -0.66 15.56
CA ALA A 157 15.74 -0.39 16.49
C ALA A 157 15.31 -0.64 17.93
N VAL A 158 14.10 -0.22 18.32
CA VAL A 158 13.54 -0.52 19.63
C VAL A 158 13.47 -2.04 19.85
N LEU A 159 12.98 -2.77 18.85
CA LEU A 159 12.88 -4.23 18.90
C LEU A 159 14.28 -4.89 19.06
N ALA A 160 15.26 -4.41 18.31
CA ALA A 160 16.64 -4.94 18.39
C ALA A 160 17.28 -4.68 19.76
N GLN A 161 17.00 -3.55 20.41
CA GLN A 161 17.51 -3.25 21.75
C GLN A 161 16.91 -4.17 22.82
N GLU A 162 15.68 -4.59 22.66
CA GLU A 162 15.02 -5.50 23.60
C GLU A 162 15.58 -6.93 23.54
N ARG A 163 16.18 -7.31 22.41
CA ARG A 163 16.75 -8.66 22.21
C ARG A 163 18.20 -8.80 22.68
N THR A 164 18.81 -7.71 23.04
CA THR A 164 20.14 -7.70 23.65
C THR A 164 20.01 -7.44 25.16
#